data_c78d0848fb98a0c412abe670de8895ee
#
_entry.id   c78d0848fb98a0c412abe670de8895ee
#
_cell.length_a   1.000
_cell.length_b   1.000
_cell.length_c   1.000
_cell.angle_alpha   90.00
_cell.angle_beta   90.00
_cell.angle_gamma   90.00
#
_symmetry.space_group_name_H-M   'P 1'
#
loop_
_entity.id
_entity.type
_entity.pdbx_description
1 polymer ?
#
loop_
_entity_poly.entity_id
_entity_poly.type
_entity_poly.pdbx_seq_one_letter_code
_entity_poly.pdbx_strand_id
1 'polypeptide(L)'
;MIAAGVGVTGLPVVRYLAAVGARVVVTSNRPAPAALGDIAGDVRFAGDLAEPPEATGLVVTSAGLPPTHPLLAAAAARGIPVIGEVELAWWIDQRDPDGPRPWLVVTGTNGKTTTTGMLEAILQRTGRRVRACGNIGWPVIEAVTAVPRQEAIAVELSSFQLHWAPSVRPVAGVVLNVAEDHLDWHGSMAAYKADKARALRGQIALAVVDDPGAAELLHAAPARRTVAITAGEPAPGGLGVRAGQLVDSAFGSGLGSGVGSGVGSGLGSGSTQDAPVTMAAADVRPPGRHNVTNALAAAGLALAAGATAAHVRDGLLAFQPGGHRNVVIGRLELGTAGVLFVDDSKATNPHAALASLLAYPRVVWVAGGQLKGAAVDDLVTRVADRLAGVVLLGVDAPMIESALSRHAPDVPRQVVAGKDDDVMLKVVRAAVAMAAPGDVVLLAPAAASLDMYSSYAARGNAFADAALALGAVTAGQPT
;
A
#
# COMPACT_ATOMS: atom_id res chain seq x y z
N MET A 1 -31.01 -4.99 -6.39
CA MET A 1 -29.56 -4.82 -6.58
C MET A 1 -28.83 -6.11 -6.21
N ILE A 2 -27.67 -6.37 -6.78
CA ILE A 2 -26.84 -7.54 -6.40
C ILE A 2 -25.62 -7.04 -5.65
N ALA A 3 -25.28 -7.71 -4.54
CA ALA A 3 -23.98 -7.60 -3.87
C ALA A 3 -23.19 -8.90 -4.14
N ALA A 4 -22.16 -8.82 -4.99
CA ALA A 4 -21.37 -9.97 -5.39
C ALA A 4 -20.09 -10.06 -4.53
N GLY A 5 -20.07 -11.07 -3.63
CA GLY A 5 -19.04 -11.31 -2.65
C GLY A 5 -19.40 -10.86 -1.23
N VAL A 6 -19.04 -11.67 -0.26
CA VAL A 6 -19.32 -11.48 1.19
C VAL A 6 -18.04 -11.28 2.01
N GLY A 7 -16.99 -10.77 1.36
CA GLY A 7 -15.74 -10.43 2.04
C GLY A 7 -15.84 -9.17 2.91
N VAL A 8 -14.70 -8.62 3.30
CA VAL A 8 -14.58 -7.48 4.22
C VAL A 8 -15.43 -6.28 3.79
N THR A 9 -15.50 -5.98 2.48
CA THR A 9 -16.28 -4.86 1.93
C THR A 9 -17.73 -5.24 1.59
N GLY A 10 -18.04 -6.53 1.42
CA GLY A 10 -19.36 -6.99 0.97
C GLY A 10 -20.47 -6.74 2.00
N LEU A 11 -20.26 -7.12 3.26
CA LEU A 11 -21.27 -6.90 4.32
C LEU A 11 -21.58 -5.42 4.56
N PRO A 12 -20.62 -4.49 4.64
CA PRO A 12 -20.89 -3.05 4.70
C PRO A 12 -21.73 -2.54 3.52
N VAL A 13 -21.45 -3.01 2.30
CA VAL A 13 -22.29 -2.68 1.12
C VAL A 13 -23.71 -3.17 1.29
N VAL A 14 -23.91 -4.42 1.72
CA VAL A 14 -25.27 -4.98 1.94
C VAL A 14 -26.01 -4.19 3.00
N ARG A 15 -25.37 -3.88 4.13
CA ARG A 15 -25.97 -3.05 5.21
C ARG A 15 -26.42 -1.69 4.70
N TYR A 16 -25.56 -1.01 3.95
CA TYR A 16 -25.93 0.30 3.39
C TYR A 16 -27.09 0.20 2.41
N LEU A 17 -27.04 -0.73 1.45
CA LEU A 17 -28.09 -0.88 0.45
C LEU A 17 -29.46 -1.25 1.10
N ALA A 18 -29.43 -2.12 2.10
CA ALA A 18 -30.63 -2.46 2.85
C ALA A 18 -31.19 -1.26 3.63
N ALA A 19 -30.32 -0.47 4.28
CA ALA A 19 -30.71 0.71 5.04
C ALA A 19 -31.35 1.80 4.19
N VAL A 20 -30.98 1.90 2.89
CA VAL A 20 -31.64 2.82 1.95
C VAL A 20 -32.88 2.21 1.25
N GLY A 21 -33.37 1.05 1.73
CA GLY A 21 -34.58 0.41 1.25
C GLY A 21 -34.45 -0.36 -0.06
N ALA A 22 -33.22 -0.70 -0.48
CA ALA A 22 -33.03 -1.51 -1.67
C ALA A 22 -33.31 -3.00 -1.40
N ARG A 23 -33.91 -3.69 -2.40
CA ARG A 23 -33.94 -5.16 -2.41
C ARG A 23 -32.57 -5.68 -2.81
N VAL A 24 -31.90 -6.44 -1.92
CA VAL A 24 -30.53 -6.89 -2.10
C VAL A 24 -30.46 -8.41 -2.24
N VAL A 25 -29.93 -8.88 -3.36
CA VAL A 25 -29.57 -10.28 -3.55
C VAL A 25 -28.07 -10.39 -3.34
N VAL A 26 -27.68 -11.16 -2.35
CA VAL A 26 -26.26 -11.43 -2.02
C VAL A 26 -25.85 -12.73 -2.68
N THR A 27 -24.76 -12.71 -3.43
CA THR A 27 -24.22 -13.88 -4.12
C THR A 27 -22.76 -14.13 -3.76
N SER A 28 -22.40 -15.38 -3.56
CA SER A 28 -21.02 -15.82 -3.27
C SER A 28 -20.91 -17.33 -3.44
N ASN A 29 -19.71 -17.79 -3.83
CA ASN A 29 -19.30 -19.20 -3.79
C ASN A 29 -18.95 -19.69 -2.36
N ARG A 30 -18.98 -18.79 -1.37
CA ARG A 30 -18.83 -19.13 0.05
C ARG A 30 -20.20 -19.21 0.73
N PRO A 31 -20.30 -19.96 1.85
CA PRO A 31 -21.53 -19.97 2.63
C PRO A 31 -21.95 -18.57 3.08
N ALA A 32 -23.26 -18.40 3.29
CA ALA A 32 -23.79 -17.14 3.83
C ALA A 32 -23.15 -16.84 5.20
N PRO A 33 -22.60 -15.65 5.40
CA PRO A 33 -22.11 -15.25 6.72
C PRO A 33 -23.29 -15.16 7.72
N ALA A 34 -23.09 -15.60 8.95
CA ALA A 34 -24.12 -15.49 10.00
C ALA A 34 -24.63 -14.04 10.17
N ALA A 35 -23.70 -13.07 10.09
CA ALA A 35 -24.00 -11.63 10.19
C ALA A 35 -24.96 -11.11 9.09
N LEU A 36 -25.25 -11.89 8.05
CA LEU A 36 -26.22 -11.51 7.04
C LEU A 36 -27.66 -11.57 7.58
N GLY A 37 -27.94 -12.53 8.50
CA GLY A 37 -29.23 -12.66 9.16
C GLY A 37 -29.60 -11.50 10.10
N ASP A 38 -28.59 -10.75 10.55
CA ASP A 38 -28.80 -9.59 11.43
C ASP A 38 -29.08 -8.29 10.67
N ILE A 39 -29.04 -8.30 9.32
CA ILE A 39 -29.29 -7.10 8.50
C ILE A 39 -30.77 -6.95 8.27
N ALA A 40 -31.35 -5.88 8.83
CA ALA A 40 -32.74 -5.51 8.58
C ALA A 40 -32.96 -5.07 7.12
N GLY A 41 -34.08 -5.48 6.53
CA GLY A 41 -34.45 -5.11 5.16
C GLY A 41 -34.73 -6.32 4.25
N ASP A 42 -34.97 -6.06 2.96
CA ASP A 42 -35.18 -7.12 1.96
C ASP A 42 -33.85 -7.64 1.43
N VAL A 43 -33.20 -8.50 2.23
CA VAL A 43 -31.89 -9.10 1.93
C VAL A 43 -32.04 -10.61 1.78
N ARG A 44 -31.58 -11.15 0.65
CA ARG A 44 -31.65 -12.58 0.36
C ARG A 44 -30.30 -13.11 -0.12
N PHE A 45 -29.85 -14.21 0.44
CA PHE A 45 -28.69 -14.96 -0.07
C PHE A 45 -29.15 -15.94 -1.15
N ALA A 46 -28.48 -15.95 -2.30
CA ALA A 46 -28.84 -16.77 -3.46
C ALA A 46 -27.74 -17.79 -3.86
N GLY A 47 -26.69 -17.96 -3.03
CA GLY A 47 -25.54 -18.81 -3.41
C GLY A 47 -24.71 -18.18 -4.53
N ASP A 48 -24.07 -19.01 -5.33
CA ASP A 48 -23.24 -18.58 -6.46
C ASP A 48 -24.10 -18.42 -7.72
N LEU A 49 -24.28 -17.18 -8.17
CA LEU A 49 -25.04 -16.85 -9.37
C LEU A 49 -24.13 -16.69 -10.57
N ALA A 50 -24.43 -17.36 -11.68
CA ALA A 50 -23.78 -17.15 -12.97
C ALA A 50 -24.41 -16.02 -13.78
N GLU A 51 -25.70 -15.70 -13.53
CA GLU A 51 -26.45 -14.68 -14.25
C GLU A 51 -27.26 -13.80 -13.28
N PRO A 52 -27.43 -12.50 -13.60
CA PRO A 52 -28.26 -11.62 -12.79
C PRO A 52 -29.76 -11.92 -13.01
N PRO A 53 -30.60 -11.97 -11.94
CA PRO A 53 -32.06 -12.02 -12.06
C PRO A 53 -32.62 -10.90 -12.95
N GLU A 54 -33.80 -11.12 -13.56
CA GLU A 54 -34.37 -10.18 -14.54
C GLU A 54 -34.52 -8.73 -14.03
N ALA A 55 -34.97 -8.54 -12.81
CA ALA A 55 -35.16 -7.21 -12.22
C ALA A 55 -33.91 -6.57 -11.63
N THR A 56 -32.71 -7.01 -12.04
CA THR A 56 -31.45 -6.45 -11.53
C THR A 56 -31.14 -5.10 -12.20
N GLY A 57 -31.04 -4.03 -11.39
CA GLY A 57 -30.67 -2.69 -11.89
C GLY A 57 -29.24 -2.27 -11.59
N LEU A 58 -28.52 -2.99 -10.71
CA LEU A 58 -27.14 -2.68 -10.32
C LEU A 58 -26.48 -3.92 -9.74
N VAL A 59 -25.20 -4.12 -10.07
CA VAL A 59 -24.33 -5.09 -9.42
C VAL A 59 -23.20 -4.33 -8.72
N VAL A 60 -23.09 -4.52 -7.40
CA VAL A 60 -21.94 -4.05 -6.62
C VAL A 60 -21.04 -5.24 -6.35
N THR A 61 -19.85 -5.26 -6.96
CA THR A 61 -18.94 -6.40 -6.89
C THR A 61 -17.83 -6.21 -5.88
N SER A 62 -17.39 -7.32 -5.29
CA SER A 62 -16.09 -7.38 -4.59
C SER A 62 -14.96 -7.15 -5.59
N ALA A 63 -13.98 -6.34 -5.21
CA ALA A 63 -12.85 -6.00 -6.09
C ALA A 63 -12.04 -7.20 -6.58
N GLY A 64 -12.05 -8.31 -5.83
CA GLY A 64 -11.34 -9.54 -6.21
C GLY A 64 -11.97 -10.34 -7.36
N LEU A 65 -13.24 -10.10 -7.70
CA LEU A 65 -13.89 -10.78 -8.81
C LEU A 65 -13.43 -10.16 -10.15
N PRO A 66 -12.86 -10.95 -11.08
CA PRO A 66 -12.39 -10.43 -12.35
C PRO A 66 -13.57 -10.10 -13.28
N PRO A 67 -13.38 -9.22 -14.28
CA PRO A 67 -14.43 -8.90 -15.27
C PRO A 67 -14.93 -10.11 -16.05
N THR A 68 -14.13 -11.17 -16.13
CA THR A 68 -14.49 -12.46 -16.79
C THR A 68 -15.39 -13.35 -15.94
N HIS A 69 -15.67 -12.96 -14.67
CA HIS A 69 -16.59 -13.74 -13.83
C HIS A 69 -17.97 -13.83 -14.50
N PRO A 70 -18.59 -15.03 -14.61
CA PRO A 70 -19.83 -15.24 -15.35
C PRO A 70 -20.93 -14.23 -15.05
N LEU A 71 -21.23 -14.01 -13.76
CA LEU A 71 -22.22 -13.03 -13.32
C LEU A 71 -21.94 -11.62 -13.83
N LEU A 72 -20.67 -11.17 -13.76
CA LEU A 72 -20.28 -9.80 -14.13
C LEU A 72 -20.31 -9.63 -15.65
N ALA A 73 -19.85 -10.63 -16.39
CA ALA A 73 -19.91 -10.67 -17.86
C ALA A 73 -21.38 -10.67 -18.35
N ALA A 74 -22.25 -11.49 -17.74
CA ALA A 74 -23.68 -11.52 -18.08
C ALA A 74 -24.40 -10.20 -17.74
N ALA A 75 -24.05 -9.57 -16.61
CA ALA A 75 -24.58 -8.24 -16.25
C ALA A 75 -24.17 -7.19 -17.28
N ALA A 76 -22.88 -7.14 -17.66
CA ALA A 76 -22.37 -6.22 -18.66
C ALA A 76 -23.03 -6.43 -20.03
N ALA A 77 -23.20 -7.69 -20.47
CA ALA A 77 -23.87 -8.04 -21.73
C ALA A 77 -25.35 -7.57 -21.76
N ARG A 78 -26.00 -7.48 -20.60
CA ARG A 78 -27.37 -6.96 -20.43
C ARG A 78 -27.41 -5.45 -20.20
N GLY A 79 -26.30 -4.72 -20.26
CA GLY A 79 -26.21 -3.29 -19.95
C GLY A 79 -26.49 -2.92 -18.49
N ILE A 80 -26.41 -3.88 -17.57
CA ILE A 80 -26.59 -3.64 -16.14
C ILE A 80 -25.25 -3.07 -15.60
N PRO A 81 -25.26 -1.90 -14.94
CA PRO A 81 -24.05 -1.34 -14.35
C PRO A 81 -23.42 -2.30 -13.36
N VAL A 82 -22.08 -2.48 -13.48
CA VAL A 82 -21.26 -3.23 -12.53
C VAL A 82 -20.24 -2.27 -11.94
N ILE A 83 -20.25 -2.11 -10.63
CA ILE A 83 -19.37 -1.20 -9.90
C ILE A 83 -18.78 -1.88 -8.68
N GLY A 84 -17.68 -1.34 -8.16
CA GLY A 84 -17.11 -1.75 -6.88
C GLY A 84 -17.67 -0.96 -5.69
N GLU A 85 -17.31 -1.39 -4.50
CA GLU A 85 -17.65 -0.70 -3.24
C GLU A 85 -17.12 0.74 -3.23
N VAL A 86 -15.93 0.99 -3.77
CA VAL A 86 -15.32 2.32 -3.85
C VAL A 86 -16.14 3.27 -4.74
N GLU A 87 -16.64 2.79 -5.86
CA GLU A 87 -17.50 3.58 -6.74
C GLU A 87 -18.84 3.91 -6.07
N LEU A 88 -19.43 2.95 -5.36
CA LEU A 88 -20.64 3.20 -4.59
C LEU A 88 -20.39 4.24 -3.50
N ALA A 89 -19.30 4.13 -2.76
CA ALA A 89 -18.89 5.10 -1.75
C ALA A 89 -18.68 6.50 -2.35
N TRP A 90 -18.07 6.58 -3.54
CA TRP A 90 -17.94 7.82 -4.29
C TRP A 90 -19.31 8.43 -4.63
N TRP A 91 -20.26 7.64 -5.13
CA TRP A 91 -21.59 8.13 -5.44
C TRP A 91 -22.36 8.65 -4.21
N ILE A 92 -22.16 8.00 -3.06
CA ILE A 92 -22.74 8.45 -1.78
C ILE A 92 -22.13 9.80 -1.39
N ASP A 93 -20.80 9.91 -1.41
CA ASP A 93 -20.07 11.11 -1.01
C ASP A 93 -20.39 12.32 -1.90
N GLN A 94 -20.54 12.11 -3.23
CA GLN A 94 -20.92 13.18 -4.16
C GLN A 94 -22.33 13.73 -3.94
N ARG A 95 -23.18 12.99 -3.19
CA ARG A 95 -24.55 13.38 -2.83
C ARG A 95 -24.71 13.74 -1.38
N ASP A 96 -23.60 13.81 -0.63
CA ASP A 96 -23.61 14.21 0.77
C ASP A 96 -24.16 15.64 0.89
N PRO A 97 -25.21 15.89 1.73
CA PRO A 97 -25.80 17.22 1.87
C PRO A 97 -24.83 18.29 2.37
N ASP A 98 -23.79 17.89 3.11
CA ASP A 98 -22.72 18.79 3.57
C ASP A 98 -21.62 19.00 2.52
N GLY A 99 -21.83 18.51 1.30
CA GLY A 99 -20.90 18.55 0.18
C GLY A 99 -19.87 17.43 0.20
N PRO A 100 -19.26 17.14 -0.98
CA PRO A 100 -18.30 16.07 -1.11
C PRO A 100 -17.00 16.39 -0.35
N ARG A 101 -16.39 15.34 0.23
CA ARG A 101 -15.12 15.42 0.92
C ARG A 101 -13.95 15.45 -0.07
N PRO A 102 -12.79 16.03 0.30
CA PRO A 102 -11.58 15.85 -0.48
C PRO A 102 -11.11 14.37 -0.40
N TRP A 103 -11.08 13.68 -1.54
CA TRP A 103 -10.50 12.36 -1.67
C TRP A 103 -9.04 12.48 -2.06
N LEU A 104 -8.18 11.78 -1.31
CA LEU A 104 -6.74 11.73 -1.49
C LEU A 104 -6.35 10.27 -1.72
N VAL A 105 -6.10 9.92 -2.97
CA VAL A 105 -5.95 8.53 -3.42
C VAL A 105 -4.48 8.12 -3.48
N VAL A 106 -4.15 7.02 -2.83
CA VAL A 106 -2.83 6.38 -2.88
C VAL A 106 -2.94 5.04 -3.60
N THR A 107 -2.14 4.87 -4.68
CA THR A 107 -1.97 3.58 -5.33
C THR A 107 -0.52 3.33 -5.72
N GLY A 108 -0.22 2.12 -6.13
CA GLY A 108 1.10 1.63 -6.52
C GLY A 108 1.16 0.11 -6.40
N THR A 109 2.21 -0.53 -6.84
CA THR A 109 2.44 -1.95 -6.55
C THR A 109 2.82 -2.09 -5.07
N ASN A 110 3.76 -1.28 -4.59
CA ASN A 110 4.26 -1.28 -3.21
C ASN A 110 4.19 0.12 -2.57
N GLY A 111 4.35 0.20 -1.24
CA GLY A 111 4.40 1.46 -0.49
C GLY A 111 3.05 2.06 -0.10
N LYS A 112 1.95 1.61 -0.68
CA LYS A 112 0.59 2.16 -0.48
C LYS A 112 0.23 2.38 0.99
N THR A 113 0.30 1.33 1.80
CA THR A 113 -0.13 1.37 3.21
C THR A 113 0.70 2.33 4.05
N THR A 114 2.02 2.33 3.83
CA THR A 114 2.93 3.26 4.52
C THR A 114 2.59 4.70 4.15
N THR A 115 2.42 4.97 2.85
CA THR A 115 2.06 6.32 2.37
C THR A 115 0.70 6.77 2.90
N THR A 116 -0.31 5.88 2.90
CA THR A 116 -1.65 6.23 3.41
C THR A 116 -1.65 6.46 4.91
N GLY A 117 -0.86 5.68 5.68
CA GLY A 117 -0.69 5.93 7.11
C GLY A 117 0.06 7.23 7.41
N MET A 118 1.11 7.56 6.64
CA MET A 118 1.79 8.86 6.73
C MET A 118 0.83 10.01 6.39
N LEU A 119 0.02 9.87 5.35
CA LEU A 119 -1.00 10.84 4.97
C LEU A 119 -2.03 11.05 6.08
N GLU A 120 -2.55 9.97 6.67
CA GLU A 120 -3.45 10.04 7.83
C GLU A 120 -2.82 10.81 8.98
N ALA A 121 -1.57 10.48 9.35
CA ALA A 121 -0.84 11.14 10.44
C ALA A 121 -0.65 12.65 10.17
N ILE A 122 -0.35 13.05 8.93
CA ILE A 122 -0.23 14.47 8.55
C ILE A 122 -1.58 15.18 8.64
N LEU A 123 -2.64 14.58 8.10
CA LEU A 123 -3.96 15.21 8.08
C LEU A 123 -4.56 15.36 9.48
N GLN A 124 -4.30 14.43 10.39
CA GLN A 124 -4.68 14.56 11.80
C GLN A 124 -4.04 15.76 12.49
N ARG A 125 -2.81 16.18 12.07
CA ARG A 125 -2.17 17.40 12.59
C ARG A 125 -2.88 18.68 12.14
N THR A 126 -3.69 18.64 11.08
CA THR A 126 -4.54 19.77 10.69
C THR A 126 -5.78 19.95 11.56
N GLY A 127 -6.01 19.07 12.52
CA GLY A 127 -7.22 19.03 13.36
C GLY A 127 -8.41 18.32 12.70
N ARG A 128 -8.29 17.83 11.47
CA ARG A 128 -9.36 17.12 10.75
C ARG A 128 -9.58 15.72 11.30
N ARG A 129 -10.82 15.28 11.32
CA ARG A 129 -11.19 13.87 11.54
C ARG A 129 -10.93 13.10 10.25
N VAL A 130 -9.85 12.36 10.23
CA VAL A 130 -9.42 11.53 9.10
C VAL A 130 -8.96 10.18 9.62
N ARG A 131 -9.38 9.12 8.94
CA ARG A 131 -8.90 7.76 9.16
C ARG A 131 -8.62 7.10 7.80
N ALA A 132 -7.50 6.39 7.72
CA ALA A 132 -7.14 5.63 6.53
C ALA A 132 -8.17 4.55 6.23
N CYS A 133 -8.53 4.40 4.94
CA CYS A 133 -9.54 3.47 4.48
C CYS A 133 -9.20 2.85 3.11
N GLY A 134 -10.04 1.94 2.64
CA GLY A 134 -9.96 1.31 1.33
C GLY A 134 -9.39 -0.09 1.36
N ASN A 135 -8.26 -0.30 0.71
CA ASN A 135 -7.56 -1.61 0.69
C ASN A 135 -6.94 -1.97 2.05
N ILE A 136 -6.97 -1.05 2.99
CA ILE A 136 -6.53 -1.18 4.39
C ILE A 136 -7.56 -0.54 5.32
N GLY A 137 -7.53 -0.94 6.59
CA GLY A 137 -8.36 -0.33 7.63
C GLY A 137 -9.86 -0.48 7.35
N TRP A 138 -10.57 0.64 7.28
CA TRP A 138 -12.00 0.67 7.01
C TRP A 138 -12.33 0.45 5.54
N PRO A 139 -13.42 -0.26 5.19
CA PRO A 139 -14.06 -0.12 3.90
C PRO A 139 -14.41 1.35 3.60
N VAL A 140 -14.28 1.76 2.34
CA VAL A 140 -14.50 3.17 1.97
C VAL A 140 -15.95 3.59 2.24
N ILE A 141 -16.89 2.66 2.03
CA ILE A 141 -18.32 2.91 2.32
C ILE A 141 -18.56 3.22 3.80
N GLU A 142 -17.85 2.56 4.72
CA GLU A 142 -17.93 2.87 6.15
C GLU A 142 -17.30 4.23 6.46
N ALA A 143 -16.19 4.59 5.79
CA ALA A 143 -15.55 5.87 5.98
C ALA A 143 -16.45 7.05 5.52
N VAL A 144 -17.17 6.89 4.41
CA VAL A 144 -18.07 7.94 3.90
C VAL A 144 -19.40 8.02 4.65
N THR A 145 -19.82 6.96 5.30
CA THR A 145 -21.06 6.93 6.11
C THR A 145 -20.82 7.07 7.61
N ALA A 146 -19.58 7.26 8.04
CA ALA A 146 -19.19 7.32 9.45
C ALA A 146 -19.84 8.48 10.20
N VAL A 147 -20.22 8.21 11.47
CA VAL A 147 -20.68 9.21 12.41
C VAL A 147 -19.74 9.13 13.65
N PRO A 148 -19.05 10.23 14.01
CA PRO A 148 -19.02 11.54 13.36
C PRO A 148 -18.39 11.50 11.95
N ARG A 149 -18.83 12.41 11.07
CA ARG A 149 -18.39 12.52 9.68
C ARG A 149 -16.88 12.70 9.57
N GLN A 150 -16.23 11.95 8.67
CA GLN A 150 -14.84 12.22 8.29
C GLN A 150 -14.78 13.50 7.45
N GLU A 151 -13.70 14.29 7.59
CA GLU A 151 -13.55 15.59 6.90
C GLU A 151 -12.65 15.52 5.67
N ALA A 152 -11.96 14.39 5.49
CA ALA A 152 -11.24 14.02 4.28
C ALA A 152 -11.22 12.48 4.15
N ILE A 153 -11.01 11.98 2.95
CA ILE A 153 -10.91 10.55 2.65
C ILE A 153 -9.46 10.26 2.22
N ALA A 154 -8.65 9.77 3.17
CA ALA A 154 -7.32 9.25 2.90
C ALA A 154 -7.44 7.78 2.50
N VAL A 155 -7.38 7.48 1.21
CA VAL A 155 -7.78 6.17 0.71
C VAL A 155 -6.66 5.46 -0.04
N GLU A 156 -6.35 4.24 0.42
CA GLU A 156 -5.53 3.28 -0.31
C GLU A 156 -6.40 2.52 -1.32
N LEU A 157 -6.04 2.54 -2.60
CA LEU A 157 -6.75 1.77 -3.62
C LEU A 157 -5.82 0.79 -4.34
N SER A 158 -6.25 -0.48 -4.41
CA SER A 158 -5.65 -1.48 -5.27
C SER A 158 -6.05 -1.23 -6.74
N SER A 159 -5.33 -1.86 -7.68
CA SER A 159 -5.71 -1.83 -9.10
C SER A 159 -7.09 -2.43 -9.35
N PHE A 160 -7.46 -3.47 -8.61
CA PHE A 160 -8.78 -4.10 -8.66
C PHE A 160 -9.91 -3.13 -8.26
N GLN A 161 -9.71 -2.39 -7.15
CA GLN A 161 -10.68 -1.39 -6.70
C GLN A 161 -10.80 -0.24 -7.68
N LEU A 162 -9.68 0.23 -8.25
CA LEU A 162 -9.66 1.27 -9.28
C LEU A 162 -10.34 0.79 -10.58
N HIS A 163 -10.22 -0.50 -10.94
CA HIS A 163 -10.94 -1.07 -12.09
C HIS A 163 -12.46 -0.84 -11.97
N TRP A 164 -13.01 -1.16 -10.81
CA TRP A 164 -14.43 -1.06 -10.52
C TRP A 164 -14.89 0.31 -10.00
N ALA A 165 -14.03 1.34 -10.11
CA ALA A 165 -14.30 2.72 -9.69
C ALA A 165 -14.07 3.74 -10.82
N PRO A 166 -14.86 3.67 -11.92
CA PRO A 166 -14.60 4.44 -13.14
C PRO A 166 -14.84 5.94 -13.02
N SER A 167 -15.72 6.40 -12.11
CA SER A 167 -16.07 7.81 -12.00
C SER A 167 -15.31 8.58 -10.92
N VAL A 168 -14.49 7.91 -10.11
CA VAL A 168 -13.69 8.56 -9.06
C VAL A 168 -12.75 9.61 -9.66
N ARG A 169 -12.85 10.84 -9.15
CA ARG A 169 -12.03 12.00 -9.53
C ARG A 169 -11.52 12.69 -8.26
N PRO A 170 -10.41 12.21 -7.68
CA PRO A 170 -9.93 12.73 -6.40
C PRO A 170 -9.46 14.20 -6.50
N VAL A 171 -9.40 14.90 -5.38
CA VAL A 171 -8.71 16.19 -5.30
C VAL A 171 -7.25 16.00 -5.68
N ALA A 172 -6.60 14.96 -5.13
CA ALA A 172 -5.26 14.56 -5.52
C ALA A 172 -5.11 13.05 -5.46
N GLY A 173 -4.35 12.49 -6.41
CA GLY A 173 -4.03 11.08 -6.44
C GLY A 173 -2.56 10.84 -6.76
N VAL A 174 -1.97 9.80 -6.16
CA VAL A 174 -0.57 9.43 -6.37
C VAL A 174 -0.41 8.00 -6.84
N VAL A 175 0.49 7.80 -7.81
CA VAL A 175 1.04 6.49 -8.18
C VAL A 175 2.48 6.41 -7.69
N LEU A 176 2.76 5.45 -6.78
CA LEU A 176 4.07 5.30 -6.16
C LEU A 176 5.05 4.56 -7.06
N ASN A 177 4.60 3.46 -7.65
CA ASN A 177 5.39 2.60 -8.53
C ASN A 177 4.48 1.64 -9.29
N VAL A 178 5.01 1.08 -10.39
CA VAL A 178 4.32 0.10 -11.23
C VAL A 178 5.31 -1.02 -11.58
N ALA A 179 5.27 -2.10 -10.82
CA ALA A 179 5.99 -3.34 -11.09
C ALA A 179 5.00 -4.44 -11.46
N GLU A 180 5.48 -5.48 -12.11
CA GLU A 180 4.66 -6.64 -12.49
C GLU A 180 4.02 -7.29 -11.27
N ASP A 181 2.69 -7.38 -11.30
CA ASP A 181 1.87 -8.01 -10.26
C ASP A 181 0.45 -8.24 -10.81
N HIS A 182 -0.24 -9.27 -10.32
CA HIS A 182 -1.65 -9.54 -10.60
C HIS A 182 -2.02 -9.65 -12.10
N LEU A 183 -1.12 -10.12 -12.97
CA LEU A 183 -1.38 -10.27 -14.40
C LEU A 183 -2.41 -11.36 -14.70
N ASP A 184 -2.56 -12.34 -13.80
CA ASP A 184 -3.61 -13.35 -13.82
C ASP A 184 -5.01 -12.74 -13.79
N TRP A 185 -5.18 -11.60 -13.10
CA TRP A 185 -6.44 -10.89 -13.00
C TRP A 185 -6.63 -9.84 -14.12
N HIS A 186 -5.59 -9.04 -14.39
CA HIS A 186 -5.65 -7.94 -15.38
C HIS A 186 -5.45 -8.38 -16.82
N GLY A 187 -4.87 -9.57 -17.04
CA GLY A 187 -4.55 -10.13 -18.35
C GLY A 187 -3.32 -9.51 -19.03
N SER A 188 -2.92 -8.29 -18.69
CA SER A 188 -1.74 -7.62 -19.23
C SER A 188 -1.21 -6.49 -18.35
N MET A 189 0.08 -6.15 -18.49
CA MET A 189 0.68 -4.96 -17.87
C MET A 189 0.00 -3.66 -18.33
N ALA A 190 -0.44 -3.58 -19.58
CA ALA A 190 -1.14 -2.41 -20.10
C ALA A 190 -2.47 -2.18 -19.38
N ALA A 191 -3.26 -3.23 -19.15
CA ALA A 191 -4.51 -3.16 -18.40
C ALA A 191 -4.27 -2.80 -16.91
N TYR A 192 -3.26 -3.42 -16.29
CA TYR A 192 -2.85 -3.11 -14.92
C TYR A 192 -2.46 -1.63 -14.75
N LYS A 193 -1.63 -1.08 -15.65
CA LYS A 193 -1.26 0.34 -15.69
C LYS A 193 -2.48 1.23 -15.89
N ALA A 194 -3.36 0.88 -16.83
CA ALA A 194 -4.58 1.67 -17.12
C ALA A 194 -5.51 1.77 -15.91
N ASP A 195 -5.64 0.71 -15.12
CA ASP A 195 -6.43 0.76 -13.90
C ASP A 195 -5.78 1.64 -12.82
N LYS A 196 -4.45 1.55 -12.62
CA LYS A 196 -3.73 2.45 -11.69
C LYS A 196 -3.80 3.92 -12.12
N ALA A 197 -3.75 4.19 -13.41
CA ALA A 197 -3.85 5.55 -13.96
C ALA A 197 -5.16 6.26 -13.58
N ARG A 198 -6.20 5.52 -13.19
CA ARG A 198 -7.47 6.11 -12.73
C ARG A 198 -7.30 6.96 -11.48
N ALA A 199 -6.33 6.66 -10.62
CA ALA A 199 -6.00 7.50 -9.47
C ALA A 199 -5.55 8.92 -9.86
N LEU A 200 -5.00 9.09 -11.08
CA LEU A 200 -4.48 10.36 -11.60
C LEU A 200 -5.53 11.20 -12.37
N ARG A 201 -6.80 10.78 -12.38
CA ARG A 201 -7.88 11.47 -13.13
C ARG A 201 -8.50 12.65 -12.38
N GLY A 202 -7.93 13.04 -11.25
CA GLY A 202 -8.41 14.11 -10.39
C GLY A 202 -7.91 15.51 -10.80
N GLN A 203 -7.89 16.43 -9.83
CA GLN A 203 -7.41 17.79 -10.05
C GLN A 203 -5.88 17.83 -10.08
N ILE A 204 -5.22 17.11 -9.15
CA ILE A 204 -3.76 17.05 -9.03
C ILE A 204 -3.33 15.59 -9.14
N ALA A 205 -2.45 15.31 -10.09
CA ALA A 205 -1.81 14.01 -10.26
C ALA A 205 -0.38 14.06 -9.74
N LEU A 206 -0.01 13.09 -8.90
CA LEU A 206 1.35 12.95 -8.38
C LEU A 206 1.91 11.58 -8.78
N ALA A 207 3.20 11.49 -9.05
CA ALA A 207 3.86 10.20 -9.17
C ALA A 207 5.33 10.25 -8.76
N VAL A 208 5.83 9.12 -8.27
CA VAL A 208 7.26 8.93 -8.00
C VAL A 208 7.97 8.63 -9.32
N VAL A 209 8.65 9.64 -9.87
CA VAL A 209 9.28 9.56 -11.20
C VAL A 209 10.61 8.79 -11.21
N ASP A 210 11.10 8.38 -10.04
CA ASP A 210 12.20 7.42 -9.92
C ASP A 210 11.78 6.02 -10.43
N ASP A 211 10.47 5.76 -10.54
CA ASP A 211 9.88 4.57 -11.17
C ASP A 211 9.41 4.89 -12.59
N PRO A 212 9.97 4.24 -13.62
CA PRO A 212 9.62 4.54 -15.01
C PRO A 212 8.14 4.34 -15.35
N GLY A 213 7.50 3.33 -14.74
CA GLY A 213 6.08 3.05 -14.98
C GLY A 213 5.18 4.13 -14.37
N ALA A 214 5.50 4.63 -13.19
CA ALA A 214 4.77 5.72 -12.56
C ALA A 214 5.02 7.06 -13.30
N ALA A 215 6.25 7.30 -13.77
CA ALA A 215 6.59 8.47 -14.59
C ALA A 215 5.80 8.50 -15.90
N GLU A 216 5.69 7.36 -16.60
CA GLU A 216 4.86 7.20 -17.81
C GLU A 216 3.40 7.59 -17.54
N LEU A 217 2.83 7.08 -16.42
CA LEU A 217 1.45 7.37 -16.06
C LEU A 217 1.24 8.85 -15.69
N LEU A 218 2.22 9.50 -15.06
CA LEU A 218 2.15 10.94 -14.75
C LEU A 218 2.14 11.78 -16.02
N HIS A 219 3.01 11.44 -16.99
CA HIS A 219 3.09 12.13 -18.27
C HIS A 219 1.77 12.07 -19.05
N ALA A 220 1.06 10.94 -18.98
CA ALA A 220 -0.22 10.72 -19.63
C ALA A 220 -1.44 11.17 -18.80
N ALA A 221 -1.24 11.71 -17.60
CA ALA A 221 -2.31 12.04 -16.68
C ALA A 221 -3.18 13.20 -17.20
N PRO A 222 -4.53 13.07 -17.20
CA PRO A 222 -5.43 14.13 -17.67
C PRO A 222 -5.70 15.19 -16.60
N ALA A 223 -4.95 15.22 -15.51
CA ALA A 223 -5.12 16.14 -14.40
C ALA A 223 -4.77 17.61 -14.81
N ARG A 224 -5.38 18.57 -14.12
CA ARG A 224 -5.09 20.00 -14.33
C ARG A 224 -3.66 20.36 -13.94
N ARG A 225 -3.08 19.61 -13.00
CA ARG A 225 -1.73 19.81 -12.49
C ARG A 225 -1.06 18.47 -12.26
N THR A 226 0.21 18.37 -12.66
CA THR A 226 1.07 17.22 -12.37
C THR A 226 2.19 17.61 -11.42
N VAL A 227 2.58 16.70 -10.52
CA VAL A 227 3.66 16.90 -9.55
C VAL A 227 4.55 15.66 -9.56
N ALA A 228 5.80 15.86 -9.98
CA ALA A 228 6.81 14.81 -9.94
C ALA A 228 7.40 14.69 -8.52
N ILE A 229 7.60 13.46 -8.06
CA ILE A 229 8.22 13.15 -6.77
C ILE A 229 9.48 12.34 -7.03
N THR A 230 10.60 12.72 -6.41
CA THR A 230 11.86 11.99 -6.50
C THR A 230 12.57 11.93 -5.15
N ALA A 231 13.35 10.86 -4.91
CA ALA A 231 14.26 10.82 -3.76
C ALA A 231 15.57 11.59 -3.98
N GLY A 232 15.70 12.25 -5.13
CA GLY A 232 16.80 13.16 -5.49
C GLY A 232 16.37 14.62 -5.49
N GLU A 233 17.17 15.46 -6.17
CA GLU A 233 16.88 16.87 -6.38
C GLU A 233 15.61 17.04 -7.22
N PRO A 234 14.57 17.76 -6.75
CA PRO A 234 13.36 17.93 -7.51
C PRO A 234 13.54 18.98 -8.62
N ALA A 235 12.88 18.75 -9.76
CA ALA A 235 12.66 19.79 -10.74
C ALA A 235 11.70 20.87 -10.19
N PRO A 236 11.70 22.10 -10.75
CA PRO A 236 10.72 23.12 -10.40
C PRO A 236 9.29 22.57 -10.53
N GLY A 237 8.46 22.78 -9.52
CA GLY A 237 7.10 22.25 -9.46
C GLY A 237 7.01 20.80 -8.99
N GLY A 238 8.09 20.22 -8.48
CA GLY A 238 8.15 18.86 -7.92
C GLY A 238 8.38 18.80 -6.42
N LEU A 239 8.46 17.60 -5.89
CA LEU A 239 8.83 17.27 -4.52
C LEU A 239 10.07 16.39 -4.52
N GLY A 240 11.01 16.61 -3.61
CA GLY A 240 12.23 15.82 -3.58
C GLY A 240 13.10 16.04 -2.36
N VAL A 241 14.39 15.76 -2.51
CA VAL A 241 15.40 15.92 -1.46
C VAL A 241 16.52 16.82 -1.96
N ARG A 242 16.83 17.87 -1.21
CA ARG A 242 17.94 18.80 -1.45
C ARG A 242 18.77 18.92 -0.18
N ALA A 243 20.08 18.73 -0.29
CA ALA A 243 21.00 18.79 0.85
C ALA A 243 20.53 17.96 2.06
N GLY A 244 19.94 16.76 1.80
CA GLY A 244 19.42 15.87 2.84
C GLY A 244 18.09 16.28 3.46
N GLN A 245 17.47 17.39 3.03
CA GLN A 245 16.17 17.86 3.50
C GLN A 245 15.06 17.56 2.50
N LEU A 246 13.85 17.26 2.99
CA LEU A 246 12.65 17.19 2.15
C LEU A 246 12.31 18.60 1.66
N VAL A 247 12.03 18.73 0.35
CA VAL A 247 11.77 20.02 -0.32
C VAL A 247 10.47 19.98 -1.08
N ASP A 248 9.67 21.03 -0.91
CA ASP A 248 8.48 21.33 -1.70
C ASP A 248 8.77 22.49 -2.66
N SER A 249 8.94 22.18 -3.95
CA SER A 249 8.98 23.17 -5.04
C SER A 249 7.65 23.23 -5.81
N ALA A 250 6.63 22.46 -5.37
CA ALA A 250 5.35 22.35 -6.04
C ALA A 250 4.30 23.29 -5.44
N PHE A 251 4.05 23.24 -4.14
CA PHE A 251 2.90 23.91 -3.53
C PHE A 251 3.26 25.31 -2.98
N GLY A 252 4.54 25.53 -2.62
CA GLY A 252 5.03 26.83 -2.13
C GLY A 252 4.43 27.23 -0.77
N SER A 253 4.98 28.27 -0.14
CA SER A 253 4.48 28.82 1.13
C SER A 253 3.20 29.69 1.00
N GLY A 254 2.51 29.65 -0.16
CA GLY A 254 1.46 30.59 -0.54
C GLY A 254 0.04 30.08 -0.73
N LEU A 255 -0.28 28.83 -0.40
CA LEU A 255 -1.67 28.37 -0.38
C LEU A 255 -2.27 28.43 1.04
N GLY A 256 -2.17 29.61 1.64
CA GLY A 256 -2.99 30.00 2.78
C GLY A 256 -4.40 30.34 2.32
N SER A 257 -5.40 29.66 2.88
CA SER A 257 -6.83 29.98 2.88
C SER A 257 -7.54 30.09 1.52
N GLY A 258 -8.34 29.08 1.17
CA GLY A 258 -9.39 29.27 0.20
C GLY A 258 -9.88 28.00 -0.51
N VAL A 259 -10.38 26.99 0.24
CA VAL A 259 -11.43 26.13 -0.31
C VAL A 259 -12.76 26.75 0.11
N GLY A 260 -13.00 27.96 -0.40
CA GLY A 260 -14.28 28.62 -0.46
C GLY A 260 -14.72 28.59 -1.92
N SER A 261 -15.96 28.25 -2.19
CA SER A 261 -16.63 28.27 -3.48
C SER A 261 -16.35 29.58 -4.25
N GLY A 262 -15.41 29.56 -5.20
CA GLY A 262 -15.14 30.73 -6.03
C GLY A 262 -14.04 30.43 -7.04
N VAL A 263 -14.41 30.24 -8.31
CA VAL A 263 -13.50 30.18 -9.44
C VAL A 263 -12.89 31.59 -9.62
N GLY A 264 -11.70 31.80 -9.07
CA GLY A 264 -10.89 32.98 -9.28
C GLY A 264 -9.71 32.66 -10.19
N SER A 265 -9.79 33.10 -11.44
CA SER A 265 -8.68 33.13 -12.39
C SER A 265 -7.62 34.12 -11.93
N GLY A 266 -6.54 33.62 -11.34
CA GLY A 266 -5.38 34.41 -10.96
C GLY A 266 -4.11 33.57 -11.08
N LEU A 267 -3.58 33.47 -12.32
CA LEU A 267 -2.22 33.00 -12.56
C LEU A 267 -1.26 34.13 -12.16
N GLY A 268 -0.94 34.25 -10.88
CA GLY A 268 0.15 35.08 -10.41
C GLY A 268 1.48 34.38 -10.70
N SER A 269 2.29 34.95 -11.58
CA SER A 269 3.71 34.61 -11.77
C SER A 269 4.54 35.13 -10.57
N GLY A 270 4.32 34.56 -9.40
CA GLY A 270 5.17 34.72 -8.24
C GLY A 270 6.31 33.72 -8.31
N SER A 271 7.56 34.20 -8.17
CA SER A 271 8.73 33.35 -7.97
C SER A 271 8.46 32.39 -6.79
N THR A 272 8.27 31.10 -7.09
CA THR A 272 8.14 30.05 -6.09
C THR A 272 9.50 29.92 -5.37
N GLN A 273 9.68 30.63 -4.27
CA GLN A 273 10.77 30.30 -3.36
C GLN A 273 10.46 28.92 -2.77
N ASP A 274 11.38 27.97 -2.96
CA ASP A 274 11.32 26.64 -2.37
C ASP A 274 11.10 26.77 -0.86
N ALA A 275 9.99 26.25 -0.37
CA ALA A 275 9.74 26.18 1.07
C ALA A 275 10.26 24.83 1.58
N PRO A 276 11.31 24.80 2.40
CA PRO A 276 11.76 23.55 3.01
C PRO A 276 10.66 22.99 3.92
N VAL A 277 10.37 21.70 3.83
CA VAL A 277 9.51 21.01 4.78
C VAL A 277 10.18 20.93 6.17
N THR A 278 11.41 21.41 6.30
CA THR A 278 12.25 21.46 7.52
C THR A 278 12.34 20.10 8.24
N MET A 279 12.46 19.02 7.47
CA MET A 279 12.63 17.66 7.97
C MET A 279 13.75 16.96 7.19
N ALA A 280 14.70 16.37 7.89
CA ALA A 280 15.74 15.57 7.25
C ALA A 280 15.16 14.27 6.67
N ALA A 281 15.61 13.91 5.48
CA ALA A 281 15.22 12.64 4.86
C ALA A 281 15.66 11.43 5.72
N ALA A 282 16.74 11.58 6.50
CA ALA A 282 17.21 10.56 7.44
C ALA A 282 16.25 10.32 8.63
N ASP A 283 15.37 11.26 8.93
CA ASP A 283 14.38 11.14 10.02
C ASP A 283 13.12 10.39 9.59
N VAL A 284 12.95 10.12 8.29
CA VAL A 284 11.81 9.36 7.79
C VAL A 284 11.83 7.93 8.32
N ARG A 285 10.70 7.47 8.82
CA ARG A 285 10.50 6.10 9.33
C ARG A 285 9.39 5.38 8.55
N PRO A 286 9.59 4.07 8.20
CA PRO A 286 10.84 3.29 8.34
C PRO A 286 11.97 3.86 7.45
N PRO A 287 13.24 3.48 7.70
CA PRO A 287 14.35 3.96 6.87
C PRO A 287 14.27 3.39 5.44
N GLY A 288 14.99 4.03 4.52
CA GLY A 288 15.11 3.60 3.14
C GLY A 288 14.61 4.63 2.13
N ARG A 289 15.29 4.69 0.98
CA ARG A 289 15.01 5.66 -0.09
C ARG A 289 13.55 5.61 -0.56
N HIS A 290 12.96 4.41 -0.65
CA HIS A 290 11.56 4.21 -1.00
C HIS A 290 10.58 4.80 0.03
N ASN A 291 10.95 4.85 1.31
CA ASN A 291 10.12 5.48 2.34
C ASN A 291 10.25 6.99 2.34
N VAL A 292 11.37 7.53 1.86
CA VAL A 292 11.50 8.97 1.58
C VAL A 292 10.53 9.38 0.48
N THR A 293 10.42 8.62 -0.63
CA THR A 293 9.42 8.90 -1.67
C THR A 293 7.98 8.68 -1.19
N ASN A 294 7.72 7.69 -0.31
CA ASN A 294 6.41 7.51 0.33
C ASN A 294 6.04 8.73 1.19
N ALA A 295 6.99 9.27 1.98
CA ALA A 295 6.79 10.46 2.79
C ALA A 295 6.52 11.71 1.94
N LEU A 296 7.27 11.90 0.85
CA LEU A 296 7.04 12.98 -0.10
C LEU A 296 5.68 12.86 -0.81
N ALA A 297 5.25 11.63 -1.12
CA ALA A 297 3.93 11.38 -1.70
C ALA A 297 2.80 11.72 -0.73
N ALA A 298 2.93 11.31 0.53
CA ALA A 298 1.98 11.67 1.58
C ALA A 298 1.95 13.19 1.83
N ALA A 299 3.13 13.83 1.85
CA ALA A 299 3.27 15.28 1.96
C ALA A 299 2.56 15.99 0.81
N GLY A 300 2.80 15.58 -0.44
CA GLY A 300 2.18 16.18 -1.63
C GLY A 300 0.66 16.08 -1.62
N LEU A 301 0.10 14.93 -1.24
CA LEU A 301 -1.34 14.76 -1.08
C LEU A 301 -1.91 15.65 0.04
N ALA A 302 -1.24 15.74 1.17
CA ALA A 302 -1.68 16.56 2.29
C ALA A 302 -1.60 18.07 1.97
N LEU A 303 -0.53 18.52 1.31
CA LEU A 303 -0.36 19.89 0.82
C LEU A 303 -1.45 20.26 -0.20
N ALA A 304 -1.78 19.34 -1.12
CA ALA A 304 -2.91 19.49 -2.04
C ALA A 304 -4.26 19.65 -1.33
N ALA A 305 -4.40 19.12 -0.13
CA ALA A 305 -5.57 19.26 0.73
C ALA A 305 -5.48 20.45 1.71
N GLY A 306 -4.46 21.32 1.59
CA GLY A 306 -4.30 22.53 2.39
C GLY A 306 -3.55 22.32 3.72
N ALA A 307 -2.83 21.20 3.91
CA ALA A 307 -1.89 21.09 5.03
C ALA A 307 -0.72 22.06 4.84
N THR A 308 -0.09 22.46 5.94
CA THR A 308 1.15 23.29 5.92
C THR A 308 2.39 22.41 6.01
N ALA A 309 3.56 22.97 5.71
CA ALA A 309 4.85 22.30 5.91
C ALA A 309 5.06 21.84 7.37
N ALA A 310 4.57 22.61 8.34
CA ALA A 310 4.60 22.22 9.76
C ALA A 310 3.75 20.97 10.02
N HIS A 311 2.52 20.92 9.50
CA HIS A 311 1.67 19.73 9.62
C HIS A 311 2.32 18.50 9.00
N VAL A 312 2.99 18.66 7.83
CA VAL A 312 3.73 17.58 7.17
C VAL A 312 4.85 17.06 8.07
N ARG A 313 5.72 17.93 8.56
CA ARG A 313 6.82 17.57 9.46
C ARG A 313 6.30 16.85 10.70
N ASP A 314 5.35 17.47 11.41
CA ASP A 314 4.86 16.97 12.70
C ASP A 314 4.08 15.65 12.55
N GLY A 315 3.40 15.47 11.41
CA GLY A 315 2.72 14.23 11.06
C GLY A 315 3.69 13.10 10.72
N LEU A 316 4.71 13.38 9.90
CA LEU A 316 5.73 12.38 9.54
C LEU A 316 6.57 11.95 10.75
N LEU A 317 6.93 12.86 11.65
CA LEU A 317 7.63 12.55 12.91
C LEU A 317 6.77 11.73 13.88
N ALA A 318 5.46 11.93 13.88
CA ALA A 318 4.53 11.18 14.71
C ALA A 318 4.10 9.84 14.13
N PHE A 319 4.35 9.60 12.83
CA PHE A 319 3.95 8.39 12.16
C PHE A 319 4.64 7.16 12.75
N GLN A 320 3.86 6.15 13.07
CA GLN A 320 4.36 4.84 13.51
C GLN A 320 4.12 3.82 12.39
N PRO A 321 5.17 3.19 11.87
CA PRO A 321 5.03 2.14 10.87
C PRO A 321 4.12 1.01 11.36
N GLY A 322 3.28 0.49 10.49
CA GLY A 322 2.52 -0.72 10.81
C GLY A 322 3.46 -1.92 11.01
N GLY A 323 3.02 -2.93 11.75
CA GLY A 323 3.80 -4.14 11.99
C GLY A 323 4.30 -4.81 10.71
N HIS A 324 5.44 -5.48 10.80
CA HIS A 324 6.07 -6.25 9.73
C HIS A 324 6.44 -5.43 8.47
N ARG A 325 6.76 -4.14 8.64
CA ARG A 325 7.19 -3.22 7.57
C ARG A 325 8.49 -2.55 7.96
N ASN A 326 9.58 -3.27 7.77
CA ASN A 326 10.92 -2.82 8.11
C ASN A 326 11.03 -2.37 9.58
N VAL A 327 10.41 -3.17 10.47
CA VAL A 327 10.34 -2.90 11.91
C VAL A 327 11.56 -3.50 12.60
N VAL A 328 12.27 -2.69 13.35
CA VAL A 328 13.34 -3.16 14.23
C VAL A 328 12.71 -3.96 15.38
N ILE A 329 13.04 -5.26 15.45
CA ILE A 329 12.60 -6.17 16.51
C ILE A 329 13.46 -6.00 17.75
N GLY A 330 14.78 -6.00 17.56
CA GLY A 330 15.74 -5.91 18.65
C GLY A 330 17.16 -6.03 18.16
N ARG A 331 18.10 -6.01 19.12
CA ARG A 331 19.53 -6.18 18.90
C ARG A 331 20.06 -7.34 19.72
N LEU A 332 20.81 -8.22 19.10
CA LEU A 332 21.56 -9.27 19.79
C LEU A 332 22.98 -8.77 20.04
N GLU A 333 23.44 -8.87 21.26
CA GLU A 333 24.84 -8.61 21.63
C GLU A 333 25.77 -9.59 20.89
N LEU A 334 26.59 -9.08 20.00
CA LEU A 334 27.60 -9.83 19.26
C LEU A 334 28.79 -8.89 19.01
N GLY A 335 29.88 -9.10 19.72
CA GLY A 335 31.03 -8.19 19.69
C GLY A 335 30.65 -6.77 20.13
N THR A 336 31.30 -5.76 19.56
CA THR A 336 31.15 -4.35 19.99
C THR A 336 29.92 -3.62 19.37
N ALA A 337 29.43 -4.12 18.25
CA ALA A 337 28.34 -3.42 17.49
C ALA A 337 27.01 -4.17 17.51
N GLY A 338 26.99 -5.45 17.96
CA GLY A 338 25.80 -6.29 17.95
C GLY A 338 25.23 -6.55 16.55
N VAL A 339 24.16 -7.33 16.46
CA VAL A 339 23.41 -7.64 15.24
C VAL A 339 21.98 -7.14 15.39
N LEU A 340 21.49 -6.39 14.41
CA LEU A 340 20.14 -5.86 14.41
C LEU A 340 19.17 -6.83 13.73
N PHE A 341 18.01 -7.11 14.33
CA PHE A 341 16.95 -7.87 13.71
C PHE A 341 15.86 -6.94 13.17
N VAL A 342 15.50 -7.13 11.90
CA VAL A 342 14.51 -6.32 11.22
C VAL A 342 13.48 -7.21 10.53
N ASP A 343 12.21 -6.94 10.81
CA ASP A 343 11.07 -7.64 10.25
C ASP A 343 10.40 -6.80 9.16
N ASP A 344 10.54 -7.27 7.92
CA ASP A 344 9.78 -6.81 6.77
C ASP A 344 9.05 -7.99 6.10
N SER A 345 8.40 -8.83 6.91
CA SER A 345 7.62 -9.97 6.42
C SER A 345 6.55 -9.58 5.39
N LYS A 346 6.16 -8.31 5.34
CA LYS A 346 5.25 -7.74 4.35
C LYS A 346 5.87 -7.60 2.96
N ALA A 347 7.18 -7.68 2.79
CA ALA A 347 7.88 -7.71 1.51
C ALA A 347 7.64 -9.05 0.78
N THR A 348 6.41 -9.28 0.32
CA THR A 348 5.91 -10.56 -0.24
C THR A 348 6.13 -10.69 -1.75
N ASN A 349 6.90 -9.79 -2.35
CA ASN A 349 7.32 -9.86 -3.75
C ASN A 349 8.77 -9.36 -3.91
N PRO A 350 9.45 -9.70 -5.03
CA PRO A 350 10.86 -9.32 -5.24
C PRO A 350 11.11 -7.81 -5.22
N HIS A 351 10.20 -7.01 -5.76
CA HIS A 351 10.35 -5.54 -5.78
C HIS A 351 10.31 -4.94 -4.37
N ALA A 352 9.43 -5.43 -3.50
CA ALA A 352 9.36 -4.98 -2.10
C ALA A 352 10.63 -5.41 -1.32
N ALA A 353 11.06 -6.67 -1.49
CA ALA A 353 12.27 -7.17 -0.86
C ALA A 353 13.53 -6.40 -1.29
N LEU A 354 13.63 -6.05 -2.58
CA LEU A 354 14.72 -5.22 -3.09
C LEU A 354 14.79 -3.87 -2.35
N ALA A 355 13.65 -3.20 -2.21
CA ALA A 355 13.57 -1.91 -1.52
C ALA A 355 14.01 -2.01 -0.05
N SER A 356 13.64 -3.09 0.62
CA SER A 356 14.02 -3.37 2.00
C SER A 356 15.52 -3.67 2.14
N LEU A 357 16.06 -4.54 1.29
CA LEU A 357 17.50 -4.90 1.27
C LEU A 357 18.39 -3.70 0.99
N LEU A 358 17.99 -2.81 0.10
CA LEU A 358 18.72 -1.59 -0.23
C LEU A 358 18.72 -0.54 0.90
N ALA A 359 17.89 -0.69 1.92
CA ALA A 359 17.83 0.21 3.07
C ALA A 359 19.05 0.04 4.01
N TYR A 360 19.77 -1.08 3.90
CA TYR A 360 20.87 -1.44 4.78
C TYR A 360 22.16 -1.68 3.99
N PRO A 361 23.33 -1.32 4.54
CA PRO A 361 24.62 -1.49 3.85
C PRO A 361 25.05 -2.95 3.77
N ARG A 362 24.75 -3.76 4.79
CA ARG A 362 25.13 -5.17 4.88
C ARG A 362 24.08 -5.98 5.61
N VAL A 363 23.65 -7.08 4.99
CA VAL A 363 22.50 -7.88 5.48
C VAL A 363 22.78 -9.38 5.43
N VAL A 364 22.28 -10.11 6.43
CA VAL A 364 21.96 -11.53 6.29
C VAL A 364 20.47 -11.61 5.94
N TRP A 365 20.19 -12.05 4.73
CA TRP A 365 18.86 -12.04 4.15
C TRP A 365 18.10 -13.33 4.47
N VAL A 366 16.93 -13.20 5.10
CA VAL A 366 15.97 -14.31 5.29
C VAL A 366 14.91 -14.22 4.22
N ALA A 367 14.86 -15.22 3.32
CA ALA A 367 14.03 -15.20 2.11
C ALA A 367 13.27 -16.51 1.88
N GLY A 368 12.14 -16.39 1.16
CA GLY A 368 11.38 -17.54 0.68
C GLY A 368 9.91 -17.59 1.08
N GLY A 369 9.25 -18.61 0.57
CA GLY A 369 7.80 -18.78 0.55
C GLY A 369 7.32 -19.09 -0.85
N GLN A 370 6.17 -18.55 -1.29
CA GLN A 370 5.59 -18.71 -2.62
C GLN A 370 5.86 -17.48 -3.50
N LEU A 371 6.72 -17.60 -4.51
CA LEU A 371 7.05 -16.55 -5.48
C LEU A 371 5.92 -16.28 -6.49
N LYS A 372 5.01 -17.23 -6.66
CA LYS A 372 3.88 -17.13 -7.62
C LYS A 372 4.34 -16.83 -9.06
N GLY A 373 5.46 -17.41 -9.45
CA GLY A 373 6.04 -17.22 -10.78
C GLY A 373 6.88 -15.96 -10.96
N ALA A 374 7.06 -15.13 -9.91
CA ALA A 374 7.91 -13.95 -10.00
C ALA A 374 9.40 -14.34 -10.12
N ALA A 375 10.12 -13.67 -11.05
CA ALA A 375 11.56 -13.81 -11.20
C ALA A 375 12.32 -13.05 -10.09
N VAL A 376 13.44 -13.61 -9.65
CA VAL A 376 14.28 -13.05 -8.58
C VAL A 376 15.69 -12.69 -9.03
N ASP A 377 16.04 -12.91 -10.28
CA ASP A 377 17.39 -12.71 -10.82
C ASP A 377 17.85 -11.24 -10.72
N ASP A 378 16.98 -10.28 -11.10
CA ASP A 378 17.28 -8.85 -10.98
C ASP A 378 17.47 -8.45 -9.51
N LEU A 379 16.62 -8.94 -8.61
CA LEU A 379 16.75 -8.70 -7.17
C LEU A 379 18.12 -9.14 -6.67
N VAL A 380 18.51 -10.40 -6.92
CA VAL A 380 19.77 -10.96 -6.45
C VAL A 380 20.95 -10.19 -7.02
N THR A 381 20.95 -9.90 -8.32
CA THR A 381 22.01 -9.13 -9.00
C THR A 381 22.24 -7.77 -8.34
N ARG A 382 21.17 -7.08 -7.99
CA ARG A 382 21.23 -5.70 -7.44
C ARG A 382 21.62 -5.62 -5.97
N VAL A 383 21.50 -6.72 -5.23
CA VAL A 383 21.85 -6.74 -3.78
C VAL A 383 23.06 -7.58 -3.44
N ALA A 384 23.68 -8.26 -4.42
CA ALA A 384 24.78 -9.19 -4.21
C ALA A 384 25.89 -8.63 -3.30
N ASP A 385 26.33 -7.38 -3.53
CA ASP A 385 27.39 -6.71 -2.78
C ASP A 385 27.02 -6.41 -1.31
N ARG A 386 25.74 -6.52 -0.95
CA ARG A 386 25.24 -6.24 0.40
C ARG A 386 25.00 -7.50 1.21
N LEU A 387 25.01 -8.66 0.55
CA LEU A 387 24.67 -9.93 1.20
C LEU A 387 25.86 -10.46 2.00
N ALA A 388 25.73 -10.48 3.32
CA ALA A 388 26.64 -11.19 4.23
C ALA A 388 26.36 -12.69 4.26
N GLY A 389 25.10 -13.09 4.01
CA GLY A 389 24.62 -14.45 3.94
C GLY A 389 23.14 -14.48 3.59
N VAL A 390 22.64 -15.67 3.23
CA VAL A 390 21.23 -15.88 2.91
C VAL A 390 20.71 -17.15 3.57
N VAL A 391 19.57 -17.05 4.25
CA VAL A 391 18.83 -18.20 4.78
C VAL A 391 17.53 -18.34 4.05
N LEU A 392 17.30 -19.49 3.43
CA LEU A 392 16.16 -19.76 2.58
C LEU A 392 15.18 -20.72 3.27
N LEU A 393 13.88 -20.47 3.09
CA LEU A 393 12.78 -21.30 3.58
C LEU A 393 11.61 -21.32 2.60
N GLY A 394 10.71 -22.28 2.73
CA GLY A 394 9.48 -22.34 1.93
C GLY A 394 9.64 -23.06 0.59
N VAL A 395 8.52 -23.19 -0.12
CA VAL A 395 8.38 -24.07 -1.28
C VAL A 395 9.24 -23.64 -2.47
N ASP A 396 9.41 -22.33 -2.70
CA ASP A 396 10.19 -21.79 -3.81
C ASP A 396 11.62 -21.39 -3.43
N ALA A 397 12.12 -21.82 -2.26
CA ALA A 397 13.52 -21.66 -1.87
C ALA A 397 14.52 -22.12 -2.95
N PRO A 398 14.31 -23.25 -3.67
CA PRO A 398 15.21 -23.67 -4.74
C PRO A 398 15.33 -22.66 -5.90
N MET A 399 14.29 -21.89 -6.18
CA MET A 399 14.32 -20.87 -7.23
C MET A 399 15.23 -19.71 -6.84
N ILE A 400 15.14 -19.25 -5.57
CA ILE A 400 16.02 -18.20 -5.04
C ILE A 400 17.46 -18.71 -4.95
N GLU A 401 17.67 -19.93 -4.50
CA GLU A 401 18.99 -20.58 -4.44
C GLU A 401 19.65 -20.66 -5.81
N SER A 402 18.88 -21.01 -6.84
CA SER A 402 19.36 -21.04 -8.23
C SER A 402 19.78 -19.65 -8.72
N ALA A 403 19.02 -18.60 -8.42
CA ALA A 403 19.40 -17.22 -8.73
C ALA A 403 20.66 -16.78 -8.00
N LEU A 404 20.78 -17.10 -6.71
CA LEU A 404 21.99 -16.83 -5.92
C LEU A 404 23.23 -17.55 -6.52
N SER A 405 23.07 -18.79 -6.98
CA SER A 405 24.16 -19.54 -7.62
C SER A 405 24.66 -18.89 -8.90
N ARG A 406 23.78 -18.21 -9.64
CA ARG A 406 24.13 -17.50 -10.88
C ARG A 406 24.73 -16.12 -10.64
N HIS A 407 24.19 -15.35 -9.69
CA HIS A 407 24.43 -13.91 -9.57
C HIS A 407 25.23 -13.52 -8.31
N ALA A 408 25.29 -14.41 -7.31
CA ALA A 408 26.02 -14.21 -6.05
C ALA A 408 26.63 -15.52 -5.53
N PRO A 409 27.47 -16.21 -6.35
CA PRO A 409 27.96 -17.58 -6.04
C PRO A 409 28.73 -17.65 -4.72
N ASP A 410 29.48 -16.60 -4.37
CA ASP A 410 30.34 -16.54 -3.19
C ASP A 410 29.59 -16.20 -1.89
N VAL A 411 28.33 -15.82 -1.97
CA VAL A 411 27.52 -15.51 -0.78
C VAL A 411 27.15 -16.78 -0.04
N PRO A 412 27.50 -16.91 1.25
CA PRO A 412 27.11 -18.03 2.10
C PRO A 412 25.59 -18.17 2.13
N ARG A 413 25.09 -19.40 1.95
CA ARG A 413 23.65 -19.66 1.98
C ARG A 413 23.31 -20.99 2.65
N GLN A 414 22.14 -21.03 3.26
CA GLN A 414 21.60 -22.23 3.89
C GLN A 414 20.11 -22.34 3.61
N VAL A 415 19.66 -23.51 3.16
CA VAL A 415 18.23 -23.84 3.04
C VAL A 415 17.81 -24.54 4.32
N VAL A 416 16.79 -24.02 4.98
CA VAL A 416 16.17 -24.62 6.16
C VAL A 416 14.87 -25.30 5.72
N ALA A 417 14.88 -26.62 5.74
CA ALA A 417 13.71 -27.45 5.41
C ALA A 417 12.82 -27.66 6.64
N GLY A 418 11.54 -27.92 6.40
CA GLY A 418 10.53 -28.23 7.43
C GLY A 418 9.41 -27.22 7.50
N LYS A 419 8.36 -27.58 8.26
CA LYS A 419 7.19 -26.73 8.55
C LYS A 419 6.79 -26.89 10.03
N ASP A 420 7.71 -27.40 10.84
CA ASP A 420 7.52 -27.54 12.28
C ASP A 420 7.55 -26.17 12.99
N ASP A 421 7.07 -26.13 14.22
CA ASP A 421 6.98 -24.89 15.01
C ASP A 421 8.36 -24.25 15.27
N ASP A 422 9.43 -25.06 15.21
CA ASP A 422 10.81 -24.63 15.45
C ASP A 422 11.53 -24.13 14.17
N VAL A 423 10.91 -24.19 13.01
CA VAL A 423 11.57 -23.89 11.74
C VAL A 423 12.15 -22.46 11.73
N MET A 424 11.41 -21.47 12.23
CA MET A 424 11.89 -20.09 12.27
C MET A 424 13.05 -19.90 13.26
N LEU A 425 13.07 -20.63 14.38
CA LEU A 425 14.20 -20.61 15.30
C LEU A 425 15.46 -21.16 14.63
N LYS A 426 15.35 -22.22 13.82
CA LYS A 426 16.46 -22.77 13.03
C LYS A 426 16.95 -21.75 11.98
N VAL A 427 16.02 -21.06 11.32
CA VAL A 427 16.31 -19.98 10.36
C VAL A 427 17.10 -18.84 11.01
N VAL A 428 16.62 -18.34 12.15
CA VAL A 428 17.26 -17.23 12.86
C VAL A 428 18.64 -17.64 13.40
N ARG A 429 18.79 -18.85 13.93
CA ARG A 429 20.11 -19.36 14.33
C ARG A 429 21.11 -19.45 13.18
N ALA A 430 20.67 -19.93 12.02
CA ALA A 430 21.49 -19.98 10.83
C ALA A 430 21.89 -18.57 10.35
N ALA A 431 20.97 -17.60 10.42
CA ALA A 431 21.24 -16.22 10.07
C ALA A 431 22.25 -15.56 11.02
N VAL A 432 22.12 -15.77 12.33
CA VAL A 432 23.09 -15.29 13.34
C VAL A 432 24.48 -15.87 13.12
N ALA A 433 24.58 -17.14 12.74
CA ALA A 433 25.86 -17.82 12.48
C ALA A 433 26.61 -17.23 11.26
N MET A 434 25.91 -16.56 10.33
CA MET A 434 26.48 -15.88 9.17
C MET A 434 26.75 -14.40 9.42
N ALA A 435 26.17 -13.80 10.48
CA ALA A 435 26.24 -12.38 10.75
C ALA A 435 27.56 -12.00 11.46
N ALA A 436 28.08 -10.84 11.09
CA ALA A 436 29.17 -10.16 11.80
C ALA A 436 28.64 -8.99 12.65
N PRO A 437 29.40 -8.50 13.66
CA PRO A 437 29.00 -7.31 14.40
C PRO A 437 28.71 -6.11 13.48
N GLY A 438 27.54 -5.50 13.65
CA GLY A 438 27.06 -4.39 12.82
C GLY A 438 26.18 -4.81 11.62
N ASP A 439 26.08 -6.10 11.33
CA ASP A 439 25.17 -6.60 10.28
C ASP A 439 23.70 -6.54 10.72
N VAL A 440 22.81 -6.60 9.73
CA VAL A 440 21.38 -6.68 9.92
C VAL A 440 20.86 -8.06 9.49
N VAL A 441 20.19 -8.78 10.37
CA VAL A 441 19.39 -9.96 10.00
C VAL A 441 18.02 -9.46 9.59
N LEU A 442 17.74 -9.54 8.29
CA LEU A 442 16.55 -8.95 7.69
C LEU A 442 15.62 -10.04 7.13
N LEU A 443 14.42 -10.13 7.69
CA LEU A 443 13.31 -10.89 7.09
C LEU A 443 12.65 -10.03 6.00
N ALA A 444 13.04 -10.23 4.74
CA ALA A 444 12.43 -9.61 3.56
C ALA A 444 12.16 -10.70 2.51
N PRO A 445 11.11 -11.49 2.66
CA PRO A 445 11.01 -12.83 2.08
C PRO A 445 10.92 -12.90 0.56
N ALA A 446 10.62 -11.81 -0.14
CA ALA A 446 10.38 -11.75 -1.59
C ALA A 446 9.19 -12.63 -2.08
N ALA A 447 8.52 -13.32 -1.19
CA ALA A 447 7.52 -14.33 -1.49
C ALA A 447 6.37 -14.34 -0.46
N ALA A 448 5.19 -14.82 -0.87
CA ALA A 448 4.05 -14.99 0.02
C ALA A 448 4.30 -16.10 1.05
N SER A 449 3.61 -16.04 2.19
CA SER A 449 3.86 -16.91 3.34
C SER A 449 2.97 -18.15 3.42
N LEU A 450 1.95 -18.27 2.55
CA LEU A 450 0.82 -19.20 2.73
C LEU A 450 1.17 -20.69 2.58
N ASP A 451 2.38 -21.00 2.19
CA ASP A 451 2.94 -22.37 2.16
C ASP A 451 3.38 -22.87 3.54
N MET A 452 3.72 -21.96 4.45
CA MET A 452 4.24 -22.27 5.78
C MET A 452 3.50 -21.58 6.93
N TYR A 453 2.89 -20.41 6.68
CA TYR A 453 2.22 -19.59 7.71
C TYR A 453 0.85 -19.14 7.21
N SER A 454 -0.08 -18.95 8.12
CA SER A 454 -1.44 -18.47 7.81
C SER A 454 -1.49 -17.05 7.24
N SER A 455 -0.44 -16.27 7.46
CA SER A 455 -0.32 -14.90 6.96
C SER A 455 1.13 -14.41 7.03
N TYR A 456 1.44 -13.30 6.35
CA TYR A 456 2.72 -12.61 6.50
C TYR A 456 2.94 -12.14 7.97
N ALA A 457 1.87 -11.78 8.67
CA ALA A 457 1.95 -11.37 10.07
C ALA A 457 2.35 -12.54 10.97
N ALA A 458 1.78 -13.72 10.76
CA ALA A 458 2.18 -14.93 11.50
C ALA A 458 3.66 -15.26 11.25
N ARG A 459 4.17 -15.13 10.02
CA ARG A 459 5.59 -15.31 9.71
C ARG A 459 6.47 -14.28 10.40
N GLY A 460 6.07 -13.01 10.40
CA GLY A 460 6.82 -11.93 11.06
C GLY A 460 6.83 -12.10 12.59
N ASN A 461 5.72 -12.48 13.19
CA ASN A 461 5.67 -12.80 14.63
C ASN A 461 6.62 -13.96 14.98
N ALA A 462 6.58 -15.04 14.21
CA ALA A 462 7.49 -16.18 14.43
C ALA A 462 8.98 -15.75 14.34
N PHE A 463 9.33 -14.84 13.43
CA PHE A 463 10.69 -14.29 13.32
C PHE A 463 11.06 -13.44 14.54
N ALA A 464 10.16 -12.58 14.99
CA ALA A 464 10.35 -11.77 16.19
C ALA A 464 10.55 -12.64 17.44
N ASP A 465 9.67 -13.61 17.63
CA ASP A 465 9.73 -14.56 18.75
C ASP A 465 11.05 -15.35 18.74
N ALA A 466 11.50 -15.82 17.57
CA ALA A 466 12.76 -16.51 17.41
C ALA A 466 13.98 -15.63 17.73
N ALA A 467 13.98 -14.36 17.31
CA ALA A 467 15.04 -13.41 17.63
C ALA A 467 15.12 -13.15 19.13
N LEU A 468 13.99 -12.92 19.79
CA LEU A 468 13.90 -12.70 21.24
C LEU A 468 14.32 -13.96 22.02
N ALA A 469 13.94 -15.14 21.56
CA ALA A 469 14.36 -16.42 22.16
C ALA A 469 15.88 -16.66 22.09
N LEU A 470 16.58 -16.03 21.15
CA LEU A 470 18.05 -16.05 21.06
C LEU A 470 18.72 -14.94 21.89
N GLY A 471 17.95 -14.14 22.62
CA GLY A 471 18.46 -13.08 23.47
C GLY A 471 18.57 -11.71 22.83
N ALA A 472 17.89 -11.47 21.69
CA ALA A 472 17.79 -10.11 21.18
C ALA A 472 16.98 -9.23 22.16
N VAL A 473 17.50 -8.04 22.46
CA VAL A 473 16.86 -7.06 23.36
C VAL A 473 16.12 -6.02 22.50
N THR A 474 14.85 -5.78 22.82
CA THR A 474 14.03 -4.79 22.10
C THR A 474 14.59 -3.38 22.30
N ALA A 475 14.59 -2.58 21.23
CA ALA A 475 14.99 -1.18 21.30
C ALA A 475 14.00 -0.41 22.21
N GLY A 476 14.45 -0.05 23.43
CA GLY A 476 13.66 0.70 24.40
C GLY A 476 13.55 0.09 25.80
N GLN A 477 14.08 -1.09 26.04
CA GLN A 477 14.33 -1.55 27.42
C GLN A 477 15.74 -1.14 27.84
N PRO A 478 15.90 -0.37 28.93
CA PRO A 478 17.21 -0.12 29.50
C PRO A 478 17.78 -1.46 30.03
N THR A 479 19.03 -1.75 29.68
CA THR A 479 19.83 -2.84 30.25
C THR A 479 20.13 -2.59 31.71
#